data_6cfc54edab79f54ab682f3d3dc85aea8
#
_entry.id   6cfc54edab79f54ab682f3d3dc85aea8
#
_cell.length_a   1.000
_cell.length_b   1.000
_cell.length_c   1.000
_cell.angle_alpha   90.00
_cell.angle_beta   90.00
_cell.angle_gamma   90.00
#
_symmetry.space_group_name_H-M   'P 1'
#
loop_
_entity.id
_entity.type
_entity.pdbx_description
1 polymer ?
#
loop_
_entity_poly.entity_id
_entity_poly.type
_entity_poly.pdbx_seq_one_letter_code
_entity_poly.pdbx_strand_id
1 'polypeptide(L)'
;MMNTKEKDSQYIMHTYGRYNVALKSGKGAVAYDEDGKKYVDVASGIGVNSLGWCEDGWVKAVSEQANTIQHMSNYFYCPQASNLAEKLCTLTGFSKVCFGNSGAEANECAIKVARKYSFDKYGADRNEIITLNNSFHGRTVTTLSATGQDVFHNYFFPFTQGFSYVDANDMNALENAVTDKTCAVMLELIQGEGGVNILDKDYVQSLVKFCNEKDILVIVDEVQTGAGRTGKLFAFQNFDVKPDIFTVAKGIGGGLPIGLCVCGEKLKDVMSPSTHGTTFGANPVVCAGANYVLDKISKPEFLSEVESKGKYIEEKVLKMDGVKAVRRMGLMIGIELENGDAHDIAAKCVENGLIIITAKSLLRMLPPLNITKEEIDLALDILEKTLKEN
;
A
#
# COMPACT_ATOMS: atom_id res chain seq x y z
N MET A 1 33.95 -17.06 8.57
CA MET A 1 32.49 -17.33 8.38
C MET A 1 31.95 -16.29 7.44
N MET A 2 31.04 -16.66 6.54
CA MET A 2 30.40 -15.70 5.62
C MET A 2 29.59 -14.68 6.42
N ASN A 3 29.68 -13.42 6.04
CA ASN A 3 28.84 -12.34 6.59
C ASN A 3 27.43 -12.38 5.99
N THR A 4 26.52 -11.50 6.47
CA THR A 4 25.11 -11.47 6.05
C THR A 4 24.96 -11.24 4.55
N LYS A 5 25.75 -10.33 3.96
CA LYS A 5 25.68 -9.98 2.52
C LYS A 5 26.21 -11.13 1.64
N GLU A 6 27.26 -11.81 2.07
CA GLU A 6 27.79 -13.00 1.37
C GLU A 6 26.78 -14.15 1.37
N LYS A 7 26.10 -14.40 2.51
CA LYS A 7 25.02 -15.39 2.58
C LYS A 7 23.82 -15.04 1.70
N ASP A 8 23.40 -13.78 1.71
CA ASP A 8 22.32 -13.29 0.86
C ASP A 8 22.66 -13.52 -0.62
N SER A 9 23.84 -13.10 -1.06
CA SER A 9 24.31 -13.27 -2.44
C SER A 9 24.39 -14.75 -2.87
N GLN A 10 24.72 -15.65 -1.95
CA GLN A 10 24.85 -17.07 -2.25
C GLN A 10 23.53 -17.85 -2.21
N TYR A 11 22.61 -17.52 -1.31
CA TYR A 11 21.46 -18.37 -1.00
C TYR A 11 20.11 -17.74 -1.30
N ILE A 12 20.02 -16.44 -1.59
CA ILE A 12 18.74 -15.76 -1.91
C ILE A 12 18.72 -15.37 -3.38
N MET A 13 17.60 -15.68 -4.08
CA MET A 13 17.42 -15.27 -5.47
C MET A 13 17.52 -13.74 -5.59
N HIS A 14 18.26 -13.24 -6.59
CA HIS A 14 18.50 -11.82 -6.83
C HIS A 14 17.30 -11.15 -7.52
N THR A 15 16.15 -11.12 -6.84
CA THR A 15 14.93 -10.46 -7.32
C THR A 15 14.89 -8.97 -6.96
N TYR A 16 15.83 -8.49 -6.15
CA TYR A 16 15.95 -7.09 -5.72
C TYR A 16 17.37 -6.59 -5.84
N GLY A 17 17.53 -5.33 -6.30
CA GLY A 17 18.76 -4.56 -6.09
C GLY A 17 18.79 -4.04 -4.63
N ARG A 18 19.72 -4.52 -3.81
CA ARG A 18 19.82 -4.12 -2.40
C ARG A 18 20.83 -3.00 -2.22
N TYR A 19 20.50 -2.03 -1.38
CA TYR A 19 21.51 -1.13 -0.82
C TYR A 19 22.52 -1.93 0.00
N ASN A 20 23.78 -1.48 0.02
CA ASN A 20 24.86 -2.19 0.72
C ASN A 20 24.81 -2.00 2.26
N VAL A 21 23.65 -2.24 2.86
CA VAL A 21 23.37 -2.09 4.30
C VAL A 21 22.72 -3.36 4.85
N ALA A 22 23.21 -3.86 5.97
CA ALA A 22 22.60 -4.96 6.70
C ALA A 22 21.99 -4.43 8.01
N LEU A 23 20.70 -4.06 7.96
CA LEU A 23 19.98 -3.56 9.14
C LEU A 23 19.82 -4.64 10.18
N LYS A 24 20.04 -4.30 11.46
CA LYS A 24 20.03 -5.23 12.59
C LYS A 24 18.97 -4.91 13.64
N SER A 25 18.73 -3.64 13.92
CA SER A 25 17.80 -3.20 14.94
C SER A 25 17.20 -1.85 14.63
N GLY A 26 16.07 -1.51 15.27
CA GLY A 26 15.43 -0.21 15.09
C GLY A 26 14.42 0.10 16.19
N LYS A 27 14.12 1.38 16.36
CA LYS A 27 13.08 1.92 17.23
C LYS A 27 12.54 3.22 16.65
N GLY A 28 11.20 3.36 16.54
CA GLY A 28 10.60 4.54 15.89
C GLY A 28 11.05 4.67 14.43
N ALA A 29 11.52 5.84 14.02
CA ALA A 29 12.08 6.06 12.68
C ALA A 29 13.60 5.85 12.61
N VAL A 30 14.25 5.32 13.67
CA VAL A 30 15.71 5.11 13.71
C VAL A 30 16.04 3.64 13.61
N ALA A 31 16.98 3.29 12.74
CA ALA A 31 17.52 1.95 12.57
C ALA A 31 19.05 1.95 12.71
N TYR A 32 19.62 0.77 12.98
CA TYR A 32 21.06 0.54 13.07
C TYR A 32 21.43 -0.69 12.25
N ASP A 33 22.56 -0.62 11.55
CA ASP A 33 23.14 -1.77 10.86
C ASP A 33 23.99 -2.65 11.77
N GLU A 34 24.58 -3.70 11.19
CA GLU A 34 25.46 -4.64 11.92
C GLU A 34 26.73 -3.96 12.46
N ASP A 35 27.18 -2.87 11.83
CA ASP A 35 28.36 -2.10 12.22
C ASP A 35 28.03 -0.99 13.24
N GLY A 36 26.75 -0.83 13.60
CA GLY A 36 26.27 0.16 14.56
C GLY A 36 26.06 1.54 13.97
N LYS A 37 26.12 1.70 12.64
CA LYS A 37 25.79 2.96 11.98
C LYS A 37 24.31 3.25 12.08
N LYS A 38 23.97 4.50 12.43
CA LYS A 38 22.61 4.99 12.58
C LYS A 38 22.02 5.42 11.24
N TYR A 39 20.75 5.11 11.04
CA TYR A 39 19.94 5.54 9.91
C TYR A 39 18.61 6.13 10.38
N VAL A 40 18.14 7.18 9.69
CA VAL A 40 16.75 7.63 9.80
C VAL A 40 15.94 7.02 8.67
N ASP A 41 14.83 6.37 8.98
CA ASP A 41 13.99 5.66 8.01
C ASP A 41 12.76 6.49 7.64
N VAL A 42 12.76 7.01 6.42
CA VAL A 42 11.60 7.66 5.82
C VAL A 42 10.95 6.82 4.71
N ALA A 43 11.26 5.53 4.65
CA ALA A 43 10.69 4.57 3.72
C ALA A 43 9.74 3.57 4.39
N SER A 44 9.97 3.25 5.69
CA SER A 44 9.15 2.34 6.50
C SER A 44 8.91 0.97 5.85
N GLY A 45 9.91 0.42 5.13
CA GLY A 45 9.71 -0.83 4.40
C GLY A 45 8.63 -0.72 3.31
N ILE A 46 8.60 0.38 2.58
CA ILE A 46 7.58 0.75 1.58
C ILE A 46 6.21 0.98 2.24
N GLY A 47 6.19 1.77 3.32
CA GLY A 47 4.97 2.16 4.04
C GLY A 47 4.36 1.06 4.90
N VAL A 48 5.12 0.02 5.25
CA VAL A 48 4.66 -1.13 6.06
C VAL A 48 4.75 -0.85 7.57
N ASN A 49 5.87 -0.32 8.05
CA ASN A 49 6.07 0.01 9.45
C ASN A 49 5.37 1.32 9.81
N SER A 50 4.03 1.32 9.76
CA SER A 50 3.22 2.54 9.95
C SER A 50 3.42 3.23 11.30
N LEU A 51 3.76 2.47 12.35
CA LEU A 51 4.07 2.97 13.69
C LEU A 51 5.58 2.97 14.00
N GLY A 52 6.42 2.83 12.96
CA GLY A 52 7.86 2.73 13.09
C GLY A 52 8.35 1.37 13.57
N TRP A 53 9.66 1.26 13.74
CA TRP A 53 10.32 0.05 14.23
C TRP A 53 9.94 -0.23 15.68
N CYS A 54 9.55 -1.47 15.97
CA CYS A 54 9.38 -2.01 17.32
C CYS A 54 8.55 -1.10 18.27
N GLU A 55 7.40 -0.57 17.81
CA GLU A 55 6.49 0.19 18.69
C GLU A 55 6.05 -0.69 19.87
N ASP A 56 6.12 -0.17 21.10
CA ASP A 56 6.03 -0.99 22.32
C ASP A 56 4.69 -1.71 22.48
N GLY A 57 3.59 -1.03 22.18
CA GLY A 57 2.26 -1.62 22.31
C GLY A 57 1.96 -2.63 21.22
N TRP A 58 2.47 -2.40 20.00
CA TRP A 58 2.38 -3.36 18.92
C TRP A 58 3.19 -4.63 19.24
N VAL A 59 4.44 -4.48 19.69
CA VAL A 59 5.29 -5.61 20.14
C VAL A 59 4.60 -6.39 21.24
N LYS A 60 4.00 -5.71 22.22
CA LYS A 60 3.26 -6.33 23.32
C LYS A 60 2.08 -7.15 22.78
N ALA A 61 1.22 -6.55 21.95
CA ALA A 61 0.04 -7.22 21.39
C ALA A 61 0.39 -8.49 20.60
N VAL A 62 1.43 -8.40 19.76
CA VAL A 62 1.93 -9.52 18.95
C VAL A 62 2.51 -10.62 19.84
N SER A 63 3.34 -10.27 20.83
CA SER A 63 3.98 -11.23 21.73
C SER A 63 2.99 -11.94 22.65
N GLU A 64 2.00 -11.23 23.18
CA GLU A 64 0.94 -11.81 24.01
C GLU A 64 0.10 -12.80 23.20
N GLN A 65 -0.27 -12.45 21.98
CA GLN A 65 -1.02 -13.35 21.11
C GLN A 65 -0.19 -14.58 20.69
N ALA A 66 1.10 -14.40 20.38
CA ALA A 66 2.00 -15.51 20.05
C ALA A 66 2.16 -16.49 21.21
N ASN A 67 2.14 -16.00 22.45
CA ASN A 67 2.14 -16.84 23.66
C ASN A 67 0.80 -17.51 23.97
N THR A 68 -0.30 -17.07 23.33
CA THR A 68 -1.63 -17.63 23.54
C THR A 68 -1.95 -18.70 22.51
N ILE A 69 -2.00 -18.33 21.23
CA ILE A 69 -2.19 -19.23 20.10
C ILE A 69 -1.71 -18.52 18.81
N GLN A 70 -0.80 -19.15 18.08
CA GLN A 70 -0.16 -18.55 16.91
C GLN A 70 -0.86 -18.87 15.58
N HIS A 71 -1.64 -19.96 15.50
CA HIS A 71 -2.38 -20.36 14.31
C HIS A 71 -3.49 -21.34 14.68
N MET A 72 -4.64 -21.26 14.01
CA MET A 72 -5.77 -22.16 14.29
C MET A 72 -6.53 -22.63 13.04
N SER A 73 -6.11 -22.23 11.82
CA SER A 73 -6.86 -22.45 10.58
C SER A 73 -8.19 -21.68 10.50
N ASN A 74 -8.69 -21.47 9.28
CA ASN A 74 -9.99 -20.83 9.04
C ASN A 74 -11.19 -21.80 9.24
N TYR A 75 -10.94 -23.03 9.70
CA TYR A 75 -12.01 -23.93 10.14
C TYR A 75 -12.53 -23.58 11.54
N PHE A 76 -11.84 -22.72 12.28
CA PHE A 76 -12.23 -22.27 13.61
C PHE A 76 -12.38 -20.77 13.66
N TYR A 77 -13.25 -20.27 14.55
CA TYR A 77 -13.41 -18.83 14.74
C TYR A 77 -12.21 -18.22 15.45
N CYS A 78 -11.70 -17.13 14.90
CA CYS A 78 -10.56 -16.38 15.43
C CYS A 78 -11.05 -15.06 16.03
N PRO A 79 -11.02 -14.87 17.35
CA PRO A 79 -11.46 -13.62 17.98
C PRO A 79 -10.75 -12.39 17.45
N GLN A 80 -9.42 -12.48 17.26
CA GLN A 80 -8.64 -11.34 16.75
C GLN A 80 -9.06 -10.91 15.34
N ALA A 81 -9.35 -11.88 14.46
CA ALA A 81 -9.81 -11.60 13.11
C ALA A 81 -11.23 -11.02 13.11
N SER A 82 -12.14 -11.58 13.93
CA SER A 82 -13.52 -11.07 14.07
C SER A 82 -13.53 -9.63 14.57
N ASN A 83 -12.72 -9.31 15.58
CA ASN A 83 -12.58 -7.96 16.12
C ASN A 83 -12.03 -6.98 15.06
N LEU A 84 -11.02 -7.40 14.28
CA LEU A 84 -10.45 -6.57 13.21
C LEU A 84 -11.48 -6.29 12.11
N ALA A 85 -12.23 -7.31 11.70
CA ALA A 85 -13.28 -7.17 10.69
C ALA A 85 -14.41 -6.25 11.18
N GLU A 86 -14.89 -6.43 12.41
CA GLU A 86 -15.92 -5.56 13.02
C GLU A 86 -15.47 -4.11 13.06
N LYS A 87 -14.26 -3.83 13.56
CA LYS A 87 -13.70 -2.47 13.62
C LYS A 87 -13.61 -1.83 12.23
N LEU A 88 -13.05 -2.56 11.25
CA LEU A 88 -12.94 -2.04 9.88
C LEU A 88 -14.30 -1.73 9.29
N CYS A 89 -15.26 -2.66 9.38
CA CYS A 89 -16.60 -2.46 8.84
C CYS A 89 -17.31 -1.29 9.54
N THR A 90 -17.19 -1.17 10.85
CA THR A 90 -17.80 -0.07 11.63
C THR A 90 -17.22 1.29 11.25
N LEU A 91 -15.88 1.39 11.15
CA LEU A 91 -15.18 2.64 10.84
C LEU A 91 -15.38 3.11 9.39
N THR A 92 -15.62 2.17 8.47
CA THR A 92 -15.71 2.48 7.03
C THR A 92 -17.13 2.41 6.47
N GLY A 93 -18.07 1.81 7.20
CA GLY A 93 -19.44 1.56 6.73
C GLY A 93 -19.51 0.49 5.63
N PHE A 94 -18.48 -0.37 5.53
CA PHE A 94 -18.49 -1.57 4.70
C PHE A 94 -19.06 -2.77 5.46
N SER A 95 -19.21 -3.93 4.78
CA SER A 95 -20.05 -5.01 5.32
C SER A 95 -19.27 -6.26 5.69
N LYS A 96 -18.29 -6.68 4.87
CA LYS A 96 -17.52 -7.92 5.14
C LYS A 96 -16.07 -7.81 4.69
N VAL A 97 -15.22 -8.57 5.36
CA VAL A 97 -13.77 -8.63 5.12
C VAL A 97 -13.36 -10.05 4.76
N CYS A 98 -12.59 -10.19 3.68
CA CYS A 98 -11.86 -11.41 3.36
C CYS A 98 -10.38 -11.21 3.72
N PHE A 99 -9.78 -12.18 4.40
CA PHE A 99 -8.41 -12.11 4.89
C PHE A 99 -7.45 -12.86 3.95
N GLY A 100 -6.32 -12.24 3.64
CA GLY A 100 -5.15 -12.80 2.98
C GLY A 100 -3.87 -12.41 3.73
N ASN A 101 -2.70 -12.55 3.08
CA ASN A 101 -1.39 -12.35 3.70
C ASN A 101 -0.58 -11.24 3.03
N SER A 102 -1.07 -10.70 1.94
CA SER A 102 -0.38 -9.66 1.16
C SER A 102 -1.37 -8.79 0.39
N GLY A 103 -0.91 -7.64 -0.10
CA GLY A 103 -1.69 -6.79 -0.98
C GLY A 103 -2.08 -7.51 -2.28
N ALA A 104 -1.17 -8.33 -2.84
CA ALA A 104 -1.48 -9.12 -4.02
C ALA A 104 -2.61 -10.12 -3.77
N GLU A 105 -2.62 -10.83 -2.64
CA GLU A 105 -3.71 -11.74 -2.29
C GLU A 105 -5.03 -11.01 -2.04
N ALA A 106 -4.99 -9.81 -1.44
CA ALA A 106 -6.17 -8.98 -1.27
C ALA A 106 -6.76 -8.56 -2.63
N ASN A 107 -5.91 -8.18 -3.58
CA ASN A 107 -6.28 -7.82 -4.94
C ASN A 107 -6.79 -9.02 -5.75
N GLU A 108 -6.17 -10.20 -5.62
CA GLU A 108 -6.69 -11.46 -6.18
C GLU A 108 -8.12 -11.75 -5.67
N CYS A 109 -8.36 -11.55 -4.37
CA CYS A 109 -9.68 -11.71 -3.79
C CYS A 109 -10.68 -10.70 -4.39
N ALA A 110 -10.31 -9.41 -4.49
CA ALA A 110 -11.14 -8.36 -5.06
C ALA A 110 -11.52 -8.65 -6.52
N ILE A 111 -10.56 -9.08 -7.35
CA ILE A 111 -10.77 -9.50 -8.74
C ILE A 111 -11.75 -10.68 -8.80
N LYS A 112 -11.57 -11.69 -7.92
CA LYS A 112 -12.47 -12.85 -7.84
C LYS A 112 -13.89 -12.46 -7.40
N VAL A 113 -14.03 -11.57 -6.40
CA VAL A 113 -15.34 -11.05 -5.97
C VAL A 113 -16.03 -10.34 -7.12
N ALA A 114 -15.33 -9.48 -7.84
CA ALA A 114 -15.90 -8.74 -8.98
C ALA A 114 -16.38 -9.68 -10.09
N ARG A 115 -15.54 -10.63 -10.49
CA ARG A 115 -15.88 -11.61 -11.52
C ARG A 115 -17.02 -12.52 -11.10
N LYS A 116 -17.03 -12.96 -9.83
CA LYS A 116 -18.11 -13.84 -9.34
C LYS A 116 -19.45 -13.09 -9.20
N TYR A 117 -19.46 -11.85 -8.70
CA TYR A 117 -20.66 -11.01 -8.67
C TYR A 117 -21.25 -10.87 -10.07
N SER A 118 -20.39 -10.56 -11.05
CA SER A 118 -20.81 -10.39 -12.43
C SER A 118 -21.33 -11.70 -13.03
N PHE A 119 -20.66 -12.81 -12.77
CA PHE A 119 -21.10 -14.15 -13.23
C PHE A 119 -22.46 -14.51 -12.66
N ASP A 120 -22.66 -14.35 -11.36
CA ASP A 120 -23.93 -14.69 -10.69
C ASP A 120 -25.11 -13.86 -11.22
N LYS A 121 -24.86 -12.64 -11.68
CA LYS A 121 -25.90 -11.71 -12.14
C LYS A 121 -26.10 -11.66 -13.65
N TYR A 122 -25.03 -11.80 -14.42
CA TYR A 122 -25.00 -11.58 -15.87
C TYR A 122 -24.51 -12.76 -16.71
N GLY A 123 -24.01 -13.84 -16.07
CA GLY A 123 -23.42 -14.99 -16.76
C GLY A 123 -21.92 -14.83 -17.04
N ALA A 124 -21.37 -15.75 -17.83
CA ALA A 124 -19.92 -15.99 -17.95
C ALA A 124 -19.14 -14.88 -18.71
N ASP A 125 -19.80 -14.14 -19.58
CA ASP A 125 -19.09 -13.31 -20.57
C ASP A 125 -18.71 -11.92 -20.04
N ARG A 126 -19.30 -11.47 -18.93
CA ARG A 126 -19.02 -10.16 -18.31
C ARG A 126 -17.99 -10.29 -17.21
N ASN A 127 -16.69 -10.33 -17.58
CA ASN A 127 -15.58 -10.63 -16.66
C ASN A 127 -14.33 -9.75 -16.89
N GLU A 128 -14.42 -8.73 -17.75
CA GLU A 128 -13.31 -7.82 -18.02
C GLU A 128 -13.18 -6.75 -16.93
N ILE A 129 -11.94 -6.40 -16.63
CA ILE A 129 -11.59 -5.39 -15.62
C ILE A 129 -10.69 -4.35 -16.28
N ILE A 130 -11.06 -3.08 -16.15
CA ILE A 130 -10.23 -1.95 -16.59
C ILE A 130 -9.35 -1.53 -15.43
N THR A 131 -8.05 -1.33 -15.69
CA THR A 131 -7.09 -0.76 -14.74
C THR A 131 -6.44 0.48 -15.33
N LEU A 132 -5.65 1.21 -14.54
CA LEU A 132 -5.00 2.43 -15.02
C LEU A 132 -3.55 2.15 -15.46
N ASN A 133 -3.11 2.82 -16.52
CA ASN A 133 -1.70 2.91 -16.88
C ASN A 133 -0.91 3.46 -15.69
N ASN A 134 0.32 2.97 -15.50
CA ASN A 134 1.20 3.25 -14.37
C ASN A 134 0.72 2.72 -13.00
N SER A 135 -0.35 1.93 -12.94
CA SER A 135 -0.77 1.26 -11.71
C SER A 135 0.18 0.13 -11.28
N PHE A 136 0.09 -0.24 -10.00
CA PHE A 136 0.77 -1.42 -9.45
C PHE A 136 -0.16 -2.17 -8.48
N HIS A 137 -0.57 -3.40 -8.86
CA HIS A 137 -1.52 -4.18 -8.08
C HIS A 137 -0.97 -5.48 -7.50
N GLY A 138 0.28 -5.83 -7.81
CA GLY A 138 0.96 -6.98 -7.22
C GLY A 138 1.84 -7.77 -8.18
N ARG A 139 2.39 -8.89 -7.69
CA ARG A 139 3.34 -9.75 -8.42
C ARG A 139 2.84 -11.19 -8.61
N THR A 140 1.62 -11.53 -8.21
CA THR A 140 0.98 -12.80 -8.63
C THR A 140 0.61 -12.70 -10.10
N VAL A 141 0.41 -13.84 -10.77
CA VAL A 141 0.16 -13.85 -12.22
C VAL A 141 -1.03 -12.98 -12.61
N THR A 142 -2.15 -13.02 -11.83
CA THR A 142 -3.32 -12.20 -12.15
C THR A 142 -3.13 -10.74 -11.76
N THR A 143 -2.59 -10.43 -10.59
CA THR A 143 -2.34 -9.03 -10.21
C THR A 143 -1.24 -8.38 -11.04
N LEU A 144 -0.30 -9.18 -11.56
CA LEU A 144 0.68 -8.72 -12.55
C LEU A 144 -0.02 -8.34 -13.86
N SER A 145 -1.01 -9.14 -14.30
CA SER A 145 -1.84 -8.81 -15.46
C SER A 145 -2.72 -7.57 -15.24
N ALA A 146 -3.09 -7.26 -13.99
CA ALA A 146 -3.83 -6.05 -13.64
C ALA A 146 -2.94 -4.81 -13.56
N THR A 147 -1.62 -4.97 -13.40
CA THR A 147 -0.65 -3.89 -13.25
C THR A 147 -0.39 -3.20 -14.59
N GLY A 148 -0.71 -1.91 -14.72
CA GLY A 148 -0.63 -1.13 -15.96
C GLY A 148 0.78 -0.60 -16.25
N GLN A 149 1.81 -1.44 -16.20
CA GLN A 149 3.20 -1.08 -16.48
C GLN A 149 3.87 -2.16 -17.34
N ASP A 150 4.15 -1.84 -18.59
CA ASP A 150 4.70 -2.78 -19.59
C ASP A 150 6.04 -3.42 -19.16
N VAL A 151 6.84 -2.72 -18.34
CA VAL A 151 8.10 -3.24 -17.81
C VAL A 151 7.92 -4.54 -17.03
N PHE A 152 6.75 -4.80 -16.50
CA PHE A 152 6.42 -6.03 -15.76
C PHE A 152 5.73 -7.11 -16.61
N HIS A 153 5.31 -6.78 -17.84
CA HIS A 153 4.63 -7.70 -18.74
C HIS A 153 5.61 -8.48 -19.64
N ASN A 154 6.67 -9.03 -19.02
CA ASN A 154 7.67 -9.83 -19.70
C ASN A 154 7.76 -11.22 -19.07
N TYR A 155 8.22 -12.21 -19.82
CA TYR A 155 8.62 -13.57 -19.39
C TYR A 155 7.51 -14.50 -18.90
N PHE A 156 6.44 -14.03 -18.27
CA PHE A 156 5.47 -14.86 -17.51
C PHE A 156 4.22 -15.22 -18.31
N PHE A 157 4.36 -15.42 -19.62
CA PHE A 157 3.27 -15.80 -20.52
C PHE A 157 2.77 -17.24 -20.26
N PRO A 158 1.47 -17.53 -20.43
CA PRO A 158 0.39 -16.60 -20.79
C PRO A 158 -0.09 -15.79 -19.60
N PHE A 159 -0.37 -14.50 -19.80
CA PHE A 159 -0.98 -13.65 -18.79
C PHE A 159 -2.47 -13.97 -18.61
N THR A 160 -3.00 -13.67 -17.42
CA THR A 160 -4.45 -13.78 -17.17
C THR A 160 -5.20 -12.78 -18.06
N GLN A 161 -6.15 -13.29 -18.83
CA GLN A 161 -6.95 -12.47 -19.76
C GLN A 161 -8.03 -11.65 -19.04
N GLY A 162 -8.60 -10.69 -19.77
CA GLY A 162 -9.70 -9.84 -19.32
C GLY A 162 -9.25 -8.60 -18.55
N PHE A 163 -8.06 -8.08 -18.86
CA PHE A 163 -7.57 -6.78 -18.38
C PHE A 163 -7.34 -5.84 -19.57
N SER A 164 -7.75 -4.59 -19.40
CA SER A 164 -7.44 -3.48 -20.29
C SER A 164 -6.99 -2.27 -19.46
N TYR A 165 -6.28 -1.34 -20.11
CA TYR A 165 -5.63 -0.21 -19.43
C TYR A 165 -6.05 1.09 -20.07
N VAL A 166 -6.29 2.11 -19.23
CA VAL A 166 -6.59 3.48 -19.67
C VAL A 166 -5.72 4.47 -18.89
N ASP A 167 -5.52 5.65 -19.45
CA ASP A 167 -4.79 6.69 -18.76
C ASP A 167 -5.59 7.26 -17.59
N ALA A 168 -4.90 7.58 -16.49
CA ALA A 168 -5.49 8.23 -15.35
C ALA A 168 -5.95 9.64 -15.73
N ASN A 169 -7.02 10.12 -15.10
CA ASN A 169 -7.65 11.44 -15.34
C ASN A 169 -8.21 11.65 -16.76
N ASP A 170 -8.43 10.57 -17.52
CA ASP A 170 -9.09 10.61 -18.83
C ASP A 170 -10.43 9.85 -18.81
N MET A 171 -11.52 10.59 -18.53
CA MET A 171 -12.88 10.02 -18.54
C MET A 171 -13.29 9.51 -19.91
N ASN A 172 -12.88 10.19 -21.00
CA ASN A 172 -13.22 9.77 -22.35
C ASN A 172 -12.56 8.43 -22.70
N ALA A 173 -11.28 8.24 -22.32
CA ALA A 173 -10.60 6.97 -22.50
C ALA A 173 -11.30 5.85 -21.71
N LEU A 174 -11.71 6.11 -20.46
CA LEU A 174 -12.46 5.15 -19.66
C LEU A 174 -13.80 4.78 -20.29
N GLU A 175 -14.60 5.78 -20.68
CA GLU A 175 -15.92 5.55 -21.29
C GLU A 175 -15.83 4.75 -22.59
N ASN A 176 -14.82 5.03 -23.42
CA ASN A 176 -14.57 4.30 -24.67
C ASN A 176 -14.05 2.88 -24.46
N ALA A 177 -13.37 2.60 -23.35
CA ALA A 177 -12.85 1.27 -23.01
C ALA A 177 -13.93 0.36 -22.41
N VAL A 178 -15.00 0.92 -21.85
CA VAL A 178 -16.10 0.14 -21.25
C VAL A 178 -16.91 -0.56 -22.33
N THR A 179 -17.07 -1.86 -22.19
CA THR A 179 -17.89 -2.71 -23.05
C THR A 179 -18.99 -3.40 -22.22
N ASP A 180 -19.85 -4.15 -22.87
CA ASP A 180 -20.85 -5.03 -22.23
C ASP A 180 -20.20 -6.17 -21.41
N LYS A 181 -18.91 -6.42 -21.64
CA LYS A 181 -18.11 -7.41 -20.87
C LYS A 181 -17.43 -6.83 -19.64
N THR A 182 -17.43 -5.51 -19.45
CA THR A 182 -16.76 -4.87 -18.32
C THR A 182 -17.52 -5.11 -17.02
N CYS A 183 -16.87 -5.74 -16.04
CA CYS A 183 -17.45 -6.01 -14.73
C CYS A 183 -16.92 -5.10 -13.62
N ALA A 184 -15.70 -4.56 -13.76
CA ALA A 184 -15.11 -3.68 -12.75
C ALA A 184 -14.09 -2.70 -13.35
N VAL A 185 -13.86 -1.61 -12.61
CA VAL A 185 -12.69 -0.73 -12.76
C VAL A 185 -11.88 -0.84 -11.47
N MET A 186 -10.56 -1.07 -11.59
CA MET A 186 -9.65 -1.18 -10.45
C MET A 186 -8.58 -0.10 -10.54
N LEU A 187 -8.37 0.66 -9.46
CA LEU A 187 -7.46 1.79 -9.44
C LEU A 187 -6.82 2.04 -8.08
N GLU A 188 -5.64 2.66 -8.08
CA GLU A 188 -5.06 3.36 -6.95
C GLU A 188 -5.48 4.84 -7.03
N LEU A 189 -5.91 5.45 -5.95
CA LEU A 189 -6.22 6.90 -5.91
C LEU A 189 -4.96 7.77 -5.90
N ILE A 190 -3.84 7.17 -5.51
CA ILE A 190 -2.49 7.71 -5.66
C ILE A 190 -1.63 6.55 -6.16
N GLN A 191 -1.13 6.64 -7.38
CA GLN A 191 -0.27 5.63 -7.96
C GLN A 191 1.12 5.67 -7.32
N GLY A 192 1.32 4.82 -6.31
CA GLY A 192 2.52 4.86 -5.48
C GLY A 192 3.79 4.52 -6.24
N GLU A 193 3.81 3.39 -6.91
CA GLU A 193 4.94 2.94 -7.76
C GLU A 193 4.98 3.70 -9.09
N GLY A 194 3.86 4.26 -9.51
CA GLY A 194 3.74 5.08 -10.72
C GLY A 194 4.35 6.48 -10.62
N GLY A 195 4.89 6.89 -9.44
CA GLY A 195 5.50 8.20 -9.24
C GLY A 195 4.70 9.13 -8.32
N VAL A 196 3.99 8.57 -7.33
CA VAL A 196 3.12 9.32 -6.41
C VAL A 196 2.15 10.23 -7.17
N ASN A 197 1.51 9.67 -8.21
CA ASN A 197 0.56 10.39 -9.04
C ASN A 197 -0.81 10.40 -8.36
N ILE A 198 -1.22 11.57 -7.87
CA ILE A 198 -2.53 11.78 -7.25
C ILE A 198 -3.56 11.98 -8.36
N LEU A 199 -4.64 11.22 -8.32
CA LEU A 199 -5.73 11.38 -9.28
C LEU A 199 -6.55 12.63 -8.98
N ASP A 200 -7.15 13.20 -10.02
CA ASP A 200 -8.05 14.35 -9.87
C ASP A 200 -9.35 13.92 -9.18
N LYS A 201 -9.77 14.69 -8.19
CA LYS A 201 -10.97 14.39 -7.42
C LYS A 201 -12.22 14.30 -8.28
N ASP A 202 -12.38 15.26 -9.20
CA ASP A 202 -13.54 15.31 -10.11
C ASP A 202 -13.57 14.11 -11.05
N TYR A 203 -12.39 13.67 -11.52
CA TYR A 203 -12.26 12.44 -12.30
C TYR A 203 -12.73 11.23 -11.53
N VAL A 204 -12.22 11.04 -10.31
CA VAL A 204 -12.56 9.89 -9.44
C VAL A 204 -14.06 9.87 -9.12
N GLN A 205 -14.66 11.04 -8.81
CA GLN A 205 -16.09 11.15 -8.54
C GLN A 205 -16.92 10.82 -9.78
N SER A 206 -16.51 11.32 -10.95
CA SER A 206 -17.17 11.04 -12.24
C SER A 206 -17.07 9.56 -12.60
N LEU A 207 -15.89 8.93 -12.41
CA LEU A 207 -15.66 7.50 -12.61
C LEU A 207 -16.61 6.66 -11.75
N VAL A 208 -16.66 6.94 -10.43
CA VAL A 208 -17.53 6.20 -9.50
C VAL A 208 -18.99 6.34 -9.89
N LYS A 209 -19.45 7.53 -10.23
CA LYS A 209 -20.82 7.78 -10.69
C LYS A 209 -21.13 6.99 -11.97
N PHE A 210 -20.28 7.10 -12.99
CA PHE A 210 -20.43 6.40 -14.25
C PHE A 210 -20.48 4.87 -14.07
N CYS A 211 -19.58 4.31 -13.26
CA CYS A 211 -19.56 2.90 -12.97
C CYS A 211 -20.84 2.43 -12.24
N ASN A 212 -21.32 3.20 -11.27
CA ASN A 212 -22.55 2.89 -10.57
C ASN A 212 -23.79 2.87 -11.49
N GLU A 213 -23.89 3.80 -12.43
CA GLU A 213 -24.99 3.85 -13.41
C GLU A 213 -25.03 2.61 -14.32
N LYS A 214 -23.89 1.97 -14.55
CA LYS A 214 -23.73 0.78 -15.42
C LYS A 214 -23.59 -0.54 -14.64
N ASP A 215 -23.70 -0.51 -13.31
CA ASP A 215 -23.41 -1.64 -12.42
C ASP A 215 -22.04 -2.27 -12.68
N ILE A 216 -21.04 -1.42 -12.93
CA ILE A 216 -19.63 -1.77 -12.98
C ILE A 216 -19.05 -1.55 -11.58
N LEU A 217 -18.39 -2.55 -11.02
CA LEU A 217 -17.82 -2.43 -9.68
C LEU A 217 -16.58 -1.53 -9.67
N VAL A 218 -16.46 -0.71 -8.63
CA VAL A 218 -15.26 0.09 -8.38
C VAL A 218 -14.43 -0.57 -7.28
N ILE A 219 -13.20 -0.97 -7.62
CA ILE A 219 -12.22 -1.53 -6.71
C ILE A 219 -11.14 -0.48 -6.47
N VAL A 220 -10.99 -0.01 -5.23
CA VAL A 220 -9.89 0.89 -4.86
C VAL A 220 -8.80 0.10 -4.15
N ASP A 221 -7.61 0.10 -4.73
CA ASP A 221 -6.41 -0.46 -4.12
C ASP A 221 -5.83 0.53 -3.11
N GLU A 222 -6.09 0.28 -1.84
CA GLU A 222 -5.59 1.05 -0.69
C GLU A 222 -4.37 0.38 -0.01
N VAL A 223 -3.70 -0.53 -0.72
CA VAL A 223 -2.54 -1.26 -0.17
C VAL A 223 -1.43 -0.32 0.25
N GLN A 224 -1.19 0.77 -0.48
CA GLN A 224 -0.18 1.75 -0.12
C GLN A 224 -0.76 3.05 0.47
N THR A 225 -1.96 3.43 0.07
CA THR A 225 -2.63 4.70 0.46
C THR A 225 -3.41 4.60 1.76
N GLY A 226 -3.83 3.40 2.14
CA GLY A 226 -4.66 3.15 3.32
C GLY A 226 -3.90 3.23 4.64
N ALA A 227 -4.58 2.80 5.69
CA ALA A 227 -4.04 2.74 7.05
C ALA A 227 -3.46 4.08 7.54
N GLY A 228 -4.16 5.19 7.30
CA GLY A 228 -3.80 6.52 7.81
C GLY A 228 -2.78 7.29 6.98
N ARG A 229 -2.16 6.67 5.96
CA ARG A 229 -1.05 7.24 5.18
C ARG A 229 -1.33 8.61 4.58
N THR A 230 -2.56 8.85 4.13
CA THR A 230 -2.98 10.07 3.43
C THR A 230 -3.64 11.13 4.33
N GLY A 231 -3.54 11.00 5.67
CA GLY A 231 -4.21 11.90 6.62
C GLY A 231 -5.69 11.61 6.84
N LYS A 232 -6.22 10.59 6.16
CA LYS A 232 -7.50 9.94 6.43
C LYS A 232 -7.26 8.46 6.66
N LEU A 233 -8.21 7.74 7.26
CA LEU A 233 -8.06 6.31 7.51
C LEU A 233 -7.82 5.53 6.20
N PHE A 234 -8.58 5.89 5.15
CA PHE A 234 -8.42 5.42 3.77
C PHE A 234 -8.47 6.60 2.80
N ALA A 235 -7.72 6.51 1.70
CA ALA A 235 -7.60 7.61 0.74
C ALA A 235 -8.94 7.95 0.06
N PHE A 236 -9.83 7.00 -0.18
CA PHE A 236 -11.14 7.26 -0.80
C PHE A 236 -11.96 8.32 -0.02
N GLN A 237 -11.69 8.51 1.29
CA GLN A 237 -12.32 9.55 2.10
C GLN A 237 -11.86 10.98 1.70
N ASN A 238 -10.63 11.14 1.14
CA ASN A 238 -10.17 12.44 0.64
C ASN A 238 -10.89 12.82 -0.68
N PHE A 239 -11.35 11.82 -1.42
CA PHE A 239 -12.03 11.99 -2.70
C PHE A 239 -13.56 12.08 -2.57
N ASP A 240 -14.10 11.93 -1.34
CA ASP A 240 -15.53 11.89 -1.04
C ASP A 240 -16.29 10.83 -1.87
N VAL A 241 -15.67 9.68 -2.07
CA VAL A 241 -16.27 8.54 -2.77
C VAL A 241 -16.37 7.32 -1.86
N LYS A 242 -17.25 6.39 -2.21
CA LYS A 242 -17.35 5.08 -1.59
C LYS A 242 -17.28 4.00 -2.67
N PRO A 243 -16.14 3.28 -2.79
CA PRO A 243 -16.02 2.18 -3.74
C PRO A 243 -16.89 0.99 -3.32
N ASP A 244 -17.06 0.01 -4.20
CA ASP A 244 -17.72 -1.25 -3.88
C ASP A 244 -16.81 -2.18 -3.09
N ILE A 245 -15.50 -2.14 -3.40
CA ILE A 245 -14.44 -2.93 -2.77
C ILE A 245 -13.25 -2.01 -2.54
N PHE A 246 -12.61 -2.12 -1.39
CA PHE A 246 -11.25 -1.64 -1.23
C PHE A 246 -10.35 -2.75 -0.68
N THR A 247 -9.07 -2.70 -1.04
CA THR A 247 -8.06 -3.61 -0.53
C THR A 247 -7.07 -2.88 0.35
N VAL A 248 -6.61 -3.49 1.43
CA VAL A 248 -5.61 -2.89 2.31
C VAL A 248 -4.59 -3.94 2.77
N ALA A 249 -3.35 -3.52 2.93
CA ALA A 249 -2.23 -4.34 3.40
C ALA A 249 -1.17 -3.43 4.04
N LYS A 250 0.10 -3.81 3.94
CA LYS A 250 1.23 -2.96 4.38
C LYS A 250 1.01 -2.34 5.77
N GLY A 251 0.74 -1.04 5.82
CA GLY A 251 0.64 -0.25 7.03
C GLY A 251 -0.34 -0.78 8.07
N ILE A 252 -1.41 -1.47 7.67
CA ILE A 252 -2.37 -2.05 8.63
C ILE A 252 -1.77 -3.17 9.47
N GLY A 253 -0.76 -3.89 8.95
CA GLY A 253 -0.05 -4.96 9.66
C GLY A 253 1.03 -4.46 10.63
N GLY A 254 1.48 -3.21 10.47
CA GLY A 254 2.54 -2.63 11.30
C GLY A 254 3.88 -3.35 11.24
N GLY A 255 4.13 -4.15 10.19
CA GLY A 255 5.34 -4.96 10.00
C GLY A 255 5.06 -6.44 9.72
N LEU A 256 3.88 -6.96 10.05
CA LEU A 256 3.49 -8.34 9.77
C LEU A 256 2.71 -8.46 8.44
N PRO A 257 2.82 -9.62 7.76
CA PRO A 257 2.15 -9.86 6.48
C PRO A 257 0.64 -10.01 6.66
N ILE A 258 -0.14 -9.13 6.06
CA ILE A 258 -1.59 -9.15 6.01
C ILE A 258 -2.08 -8.52 4.72
N GLY A 259 -3.21 -9.01 4.20
CA GLY A 259 -3.97 -8.39 3.13
C GLY A 259 -5.45 -8.56 3.39
N LEU A 260 -6.23 -7.53 3.17
CA LEU A 260 -7.67 -7.52 3.42
C LEU A 260 -8.38 -7.04 2.17
N CYS A 261 -9.40 -7.78 1.73
CA CYS A 261 -10.36 -7.34 0.74
C CYS A 261 -11.67 -7.02 1.48
N VAL A 262 -12.09 -5.76 1.43
CA VAL A 262 -13.24 -5.24 2.18
C VAL A 262 -14.35 -4.90 1.22
N CYS A 263 -15.52 -5.53 1.40
CA CYS A 263 -16.64 -5.48 0.49
C CYS A 263 -17.82 -4.68 1.06
N GLY A 264 -18.46 -3.89 0.18
CA GLY A 264 -19.71 -3.20 0.49
C GLY A 264 -20.91 -4.14 0.56
N GLU A 265 -22.07 -3.59 0.94
CA GLU A 265 -23.31 -4.35 1.25
C GLU A 265 -23.76 -5.27 0.10
N LYS A 266 -23.71 -4.79 -1.14
CA LYS A 266 -24.15 -5.59 -2.30
C LYS A 266 -23.30 -6.83 -2.58
N LEU A 267 -22.08 -6.89 -2.00
CA LEU A 267 -21.09 -7.93 -2.24
C LEU A 267 -20.88 -8.87 -1.06
N LYS A 268 -21.54 -8.62 0.07
CA LYS A 268 -21.27 -9.31 1.34
C LYS A 268 -21.45 -10.84 1.30
N ASP A 269 -22.29 -11.34 0.41
CA ASP A 269 -22.63 -12.76 0.29
C ASP A 269 -22.20 -13.37 -1.05
N VAL A 270 -21.40 -12.67 -1.86
CA VAL A 270 -20.89 -13.15 -3.14
C VAL A 270 -19.98 -14.37 -2.98
N MET A 271 -19.10 -14.35 -1.98
CA MET A 271 -18.20 -15.45 -1.70
C MET A 271 -18.85 -16.45 -0.75
N SER A 272 -18.72 -17.73 -1.05
CA SER A 272 -19.26 -18.85 -0.29
C SER A 272 -18.15 -19.89 -0.01
N PRO A 273 -18.36 -20.86 0.88
CA PRO A 273 -17.39 -21.93 1.12
C PRO A 273 -16.87 -22.54 -0.18
N SER A 274 -15.57 -22.77 -0.24
CA SER A 274 -14.82 -23.33 -1.39
C SER A 274 -14.63 -22.39 -2.61
N THR A 275 -15.15 -21.16 -2.61
CA THR A 275 -14.93 -20.22 -3.72
C THR A 275 -13.59 -19.48 -3.61
N HIS A 276 -13.08 -19.29 -2.40
CA HIS A 276 -11.78 -18.71 -2.10
C HIS A 276 -11.28 -19.21 -0.75
N GLY A 277 -9.96 -19.15 -0.50
CA GLY A 277 -9.38 -19.57 0.76
C GLY A 277 -7.89 -19.30 0.85
N THR A 278 -7.39 -19.36 2.06
CA THR A 278 -5.98 -19.19 2.41
C THR A 278 -5.69 -19.94 3.70
N THR A 279 -4.50 -20.52 3.82
CA THR A 279 -4.08 -21.20 5.05
C THR A 279 -3.80 -20.22 6.17
N PHE A 280 -3.07 -19.13 5.90
CA PHE A 280 -2.56 -18.19 6.89
C PHE A 280 -3.39 -16.92 7.06
N GLY A 281 -4.31 -16.61 6.14
CA GLY A 281 -5.20 -15.46 6.28
C GLY A 281 -6.00 -15.54 7.57
N ALA A 282 -6.25 -14.40 8.20
CA ALA A 282 -6.85 -14.29 9.55
C ALA A 282 -5.95 -14.86 10.67
N ASN A 283 -4.63 -14.94 10.47
CA ASN A 283 -3.71 -15.39 11.51
C ASN A 283 -3.88 -14.55 12.78
N PRO A 284 -4.06 -15.19 13.97
CA PRO A 284 -4.37 -14.45 15.19
C PRO A 284 -3.26 -13.49 15.64
N VAL A 285 -1.99 -13.83 15.44
CA VAL A 285 -0.84 -12.99 15.81
C VAL A 285 -0.80 -11.74 14.94
N VAL A 286 -1.01 -11.92 13.63
CA VAL A 286 -1.05 -10.81 12.67
C VAL A 286 -2.26 -9.91 12.91
N CYS A 287 -3.43 -10.50 13.18
CA CYS A 287 -4.64 -9.75 13.48
C CYS A 287 -4.55 -8.99 14.81
N ALA A 288 -3.83 -9.51 15.82
CA ALA A 288 -3.56 -8.79 17.07
C ALA A 288 -2.73 -7.52 16.82
N GLY A 289 -1.66 -7.63 16.02
CA GLY A 289 -0.87 -6.48 15.58
C GLY A 289 -1.70 -5.47 14.79
N ALA A 290 -2.51 -5.95 13.83
CA ALA A 290 -3.36 -5.09 12.99
C ALA A 290 -4.47 -4.39 13.82
N ASN A 291 -5.07 -5.07 14.80
CA ASN A 291 -6.02 -4.45 15.74
C ASN A 291 -5.37 -3.29 16.49
N TYR A 292 -4.14 -3.48 16.98
CA TYR A 292 -3.41 -2.43 17.68
C TYR A 292 -3.12 -1.24 16.77
N VAL A 293 -2.65 -1.50 15.55
CA VAL A 293 -2.43 -0.43 14.55
C VAL A 293 -3.70 0.34 14.31
N LEU A 294 -4.81 -0.35 14.02
CA LEU A 294 -6.09 0.28 13.70
C LEU A 294 -6.61 1.14 14.87
N ASP A 295 -6.48 0.69 16.12
CA ASP A 295 -6.86 1.45 17.32
C ASP A 295 -6.04 2.74 17.49
N LYS A 296 -4.81 2.77 17.00
CA LYS A 296 -3.96 3.98 17.03
C LYS A 296 -4.31 4.95 15.90
N ILE A 297 -4.34 4.43 14.66
CA ILE A 297 -4.44 5.28 13.47
C ILE A 297 -5.86 5.78 13.19
N SER A 298 -6.90 5.16 13.76
CA SER A 298 -8.29 5.59 13.56
C SER A 298 -8.68 6.85 14.34
N LYS A 299 -7.80 7.34 15.21
CA LYS A 299 -8.06 8.53 16.02
C LYS A 299 -7.96 9.78 15.17
N PRO A 300 -8.96 10.69 15.20
CA PRO A 300 -8.96 11.90 14.38
C PRO A 300 -7.73 12.78 14.61
N GLU A 301 -7.27 12.91 15.85
CA GLU A 301 -6.08 13.67 16.21
C GLU A 301 -4.81 13.08 15.60
N PHE A 302 -4.67 11.74 15.56
CA PHE A 302 -3.56 11.07 14.92
C PHE A 302 -3.51 11.34 13.40
N LEU A 303 -4.66 11.26 12.74
CA LEU A 303 -4.78 11.54 11.30
C LEU A 303 -4.48 13.02 10.98
N SER A 304 -4.92 13.93 11.84
CA SER A 304 -4.59 15.37 11.73
C SER A 304 -3.09 15.63 11.86
N GLU A 305 -2.40 14.92 12.76
CA GLU A 305 -0.94 15.00 12.89
C GLU A 305 -0.23 14.50 11.63
N VAL A 306 -0.72 13.41 11.02
CA VAL A 306 -0.17 12.88 9.75
C VAL A 306 -0.21 13.95 8.66
N GLU A 307 -1.34 14.65 8.51
CA GLU A 307 -1.47 15.73 7.55
C GLU A 307 -0.54 16.92 7.87
N SER A 308 -0.47 17.31 9.14
CA SER A 308 0.39 18.41 9.59
C SER A 308 1.88 18.12 9.37
N LYS A 309 2.33 16.90 9.65
CA LYS A 309 3.71 16.45 9.40
C LYS A 309 4.03 16.43 7.91
N GLY A 310 3.10 15.94 7.09
CA GLY A 310 3.25 15.96 5.63
C GLY A 310 3.44 17.39 5.09
N LYS A 311 2.60 18.31 5.52
CA LYS A 311 2.71 19.74 5.17
C LYS A 311 4.04 20.35 5.61
N TYR A 312 4.49 20.04 6.82
CA TYR A 312 5.77 20.51 7.33
C TYR A 312 6.95 20.01 6.47
N ILE A 313 6.96 18.73 6.08
CA ILE A 313 7.98 18.16 5.19
C ILE A 313 7.95 18.88 3.82
N GLU A 314 6.78 19.03 3.21
CA GLU A 314 6.59 19.69 1.93
C GLU A 314 7.14 21.13 1.94
N GLU A 315 6.78 21.94 2.95
CA GLU A 315 7.24 23.32 3.11
C GLU A 315 8.76 23.46 3.26
N LYS A 316 9.41 22.46 3.84
CA LYS A 316 10.87 22.39 3.99
C LYS A 316 11.55 21.95 2.71
N VAL A 317 11.06 20.85 2.12
CA VAL A 317 11.65 20.26 0.92
C VAL A 317 11.57 21.20 -0.29
N LEU A 318 10.46 21.93 -0.45
CA LEU A 318 10.31 22.93 -1.53
C LEU A 318 11.30 24.10 -1.46
N LYS A 319 12.01 24.28 -0.34
CA LYS A 319 13.04 25.33 -0.17
C LYS A 319 14.46 24.80 -0.42
N MET A 320 14.63 23.51 -0.66
CA MET A 320 15.94 22.92 -0.89
C MET A 320 16.35 23.14 -2.36
N ASP A 321 17.58 23.55 -2.56
CA ASP A 321 18.17 23.62 -3.90
C ASP A 321 18.17 22.23 -4.55
N GLY A 322 17.85 22.17 -5.84
CA GLY A 322 17.76 20.91 -6.60
C GLY A 322 16.40 20.22 -6.55
N VAL A 323 15.43 20.76 -5.81
CA VAL A 323 14.04 20.26 -5.78
C VAL A 323 13.16 21.08 -6.72
N LYS A 324 12.56 20.40 -7.70
CA LYS A 324 11.67 20.99 -8.70
C LYS A 324 10.21 21.09 -8.22
N ALA A 325 9.72 20.01 -7.61
CA ALA A 325 8.33 19.92 -7.14
C ALA A 325 8.16 18.85 -6.06
N VAL A 326 7.08 18.96 -5.29
CA VAL A 326 6.65 17.96 -4.32
C VAL A 326 5.20 17.57 -4.61
N ARG A 327 4.91 16.28 -4.64
CA ARG A 327 3.57 15.70 -4.71
C ARG A 327 3.26 15.06 -3.38
N ARG A 328 2.15 15.39 -2.76
CA ARG A 328 1.88 14.90 -1.41
C ARG A 328 0.40 14.74 -1.12
N MET A 329 0.07 13.68 -0.38
CA MET A 329 -1.16 13.55 0.40
C MET A 329 -0.82 12.87 1.73
N GLY A 330 -1.04 13.56 2.85
CA GLY A 330 -0.55 13.11 4.16
C GLY A 330 0.96 12.89 4.18
N LEU A 331 1.40 11.71 4.57
CA LEU A 331 2.80 11.26 4.59
C LEU A 331 3.14 10.31 3.42
N MET A 332 2.44 10.40 2.31
CA MET A 332 2.83 9.82 1.03
C MET A 332 3.38 10.93 0.15
N ILE A 333 4.71 10.98 -0.01
CA ILE A 333 5.42 12.13 -0.56
C ILE A 333 6.33 11.69 -1.70
N GLY A 334 6.22 12.34 -2.85
CA GLY A 334 7.12 12.22 -4.00
C GLY A 334 7.83 13.55 -4.21
N ILE A 335 9.15 13.51 -4.35
CA ILE A 335 10.01 14.68 -4.55
C ILE A 335 10.60 14.59 -5.96
N GLU A 336 10.26 15.54 -6.81
CA GLU A 336 10.79 15.68 -8.16
C GLU A 336 12.07 16.53 -8.10
N LEU A 337 13.14 16.00 -8.65
CA LEU A 337 14.42 16.69 -8.69
C LEU A 337 14.54 17.54 -9.96
N GLU A 338 15.23 18.67 -9.88
CA GLU A 338 15.56 19.50 -11.05
C GLU A 338 16.55 18.80 -11.98
N ASN A 339 17.53 18.14 -11.39
CA ASN A 339 18.61 17.46 -12.09
C ASN A 339 19.01 16.17 -11.32
N GLY A 340 19.72 15.28 -11.97
CA GLY A 340 20.23 14.06 -11.37
C GLY A 340 19.29 12.87 -11.46
N ASP A 341 19.81 11.69 -11.20
CA ASP A 341 19.07 10.44 -11.15
C ASP A 341 18.59 10.18 -9.71
N ALA A 342 17.28 9.98 -9.52
CA ALA A 342 16.71 9.75 -8.19
C ALA A 342 17.25 8.49 -7.51
N HIS A 343 17.64 7.45 -8.27
CA HIS A 343 18.24 6.24 -7.71
C HIS A 343 19.64 6.49 -7.17
N ASP A 344 20.46 7.30 -7.89
CA ASP A 344 21.80 7.67 -7.43
C ASP A 344 21.73 8.54 -6.18
N ILE A 345 20.82 9.52 -6.15
CA ILE A 345 20.60 10.37 -4.97
C ILE A 345 20.09 9.54 -3.79
N ALA A 346 19.15 8.61 -4.00
CA ALA A 346 18.68 7.71 -2.94
C ALA A 346 19.81 6.83 -2.39
N ALA A 347 20.69 6.31 -3.24
CA ALA A 347 21.84 5.53 -2.80
C ALA A 347 22.78 6.36 -1.92
N LYS A 348 23.11 7.59 -2.33
CA LYS A 348 23.92 8.53 -1.53
C LYS A 348 23.24 8.94 -0.21
N CYS A 349 21.92 9.13 -0.23
CA CYS A 349 21.15 9.34 1.01
C CYS A 349 21.37 8.17 1.99
N VAL A 350 21.28 6.93 1.51
CA VAL A 350 21.54 5.73 2.34
C VAL A 350 22.97 5.70 2.86
N GLU A 351 23.96 6.04 2.02
CA GLU A 351 25.34 6.19 2.45
C GLU A 351 25.51 7.26 3.53
N ASN A 352 24.72 8.33 3.48
CA ASN A 352 24.70 9.42 4.47
C ASN A 352 23.82 9.14 5.70
N GLY A 353 23.15 7.97 5.77
CA GLY A 353 22.35 7.57 6.93
C GLY A 353 20.85 7.89 6.82
N LEU A 354 20.31 8.13 5.63
CA LEU A 354 18.90 8.33 5.37
C LEU A 354 18.35 7.20 4.50
N ILE A 355 17.44 6.38 5.05
CA ILE A 355 16.72 5.35 4.28
C ILE A 355 15.55 6.04 3.56
N ILE A 356 15.73 6.25 2.27
CA ILE A 356 14.74 6.79 1.34
C ILE A 356 14.65 5.87 0.12
N ILE A 357 13.52 5.87 -0.57
CA ILE A 357 13.31 5.04 -1.77
C ILE A 357 12.91 5.90 -2.97
N THR A 358 12.78 5.27 -4.11
CA THR A 358 12.36 5.93 -5.34
C THR A 358 10.98 5.44 -5.79
N ALA A 359 10.33 6.23 -6.64
CA ALA A 359 9.20 5.84 -7.46
C ALA A 359 9.40 6.42 -8.84
N LYS A 360 9.80 5.58 -9.82
CA LYS A 360 10.29 6.03 -11.12
C LYS A 360 11.44 7.06 -10.95
N SER A 361 11.28 8.26 -11.49
CA SER A 361 12.27 9.35 -11.41
C SER A 361 12.16 10.23 -10.15
N LEU A 362 11.33 9.87 -9.19
CA LEU A 362 11.15 10.66 -7.96
C LEU A 362 11.83 9.98 -6.77
N LEU A 363 12.33 10.79 -5.83
CA LEU A 363 12.53 10.32 -4.47
C LEU A 363 11.18 10.18 -3.78
N ARG A 364 10.99 9.09 -3.01
CA ARG A 364 9.72 8.82 -2.31
C ARG A 364 9.95 8.65 -0.83
N MET A 365 9.16 9.40 -0.05
CA MET A 365 9.11 9.29 1.41
C MET A 365 7.76 8.68 1.83
N LEU A 366 7.83 7.67 2.68
CA LEU A 366 6.73 6.99 3.34
C LEU A 366 7.09 6.77 4.82
N PRO A 367 7.42 7.85 5.59
CA PRO A 367 7.91 7.70 6.96
C PRO A 367 6.87 7.02 7.86
N PRO A 368 7.28 6.52 9.04
CA PRO A 368 6.33 6.13 10.07
C PRO A 368 5.34 7.27 10.35
N LEU A 369 4.06 6.95 10.54
CA LEU A 369 3.02 7.97 10.75
C LEU A 369 3.19 8.74 12.07
N ASN A 370 3.83 8.09 13.04
CA ASN A 370 4.17 8.66 14.34
C ASN A 370 5.58 9.29 14.39
N ILE A 371 6.28 9.40 13.25
CA ILE A 371 7.60 10.06 13.16
C ILE A 371 7.58 11.41 13.89
N THR A 372 8.61 11.69 14.69
CA THR A 372 8.70 12.94 15.44
C THR A 372 9.24 14.08 14.57
N LYS A 373 9.06 15.31 15.05
CA LYS A 373 9.58 16.48 14.35
C LYS A 373 11.11 16.48 14.29
N GLU A 374 11.77 16.05 15.35
CA GLU A 374 13.22 15.91 15.45
C GLU A 374 13.77 14.87 14.46
N GLU A 375 13.04 13.74 14.29
CA GLU A 375 13.40 12.73 13.30
C GLU A 375 13.19 13.23 11.87
N ILE A 376 12.13 14.02 11.63
CA ILE A 376 11.88 14.67 10.34
C ILE A 376 13.01 15.66 10.04
N ASP A 377 13.34 16.56 10.97
CA ASP A 377 14.38 17.55 10.77
C ASP A 377 15.73 16.88 10.48
N LEU A 378 16.09 15.83 11.22
CA LEU A 378 17.30 15.06 10.96
C LEU A 378 17.31 14.40 9.57
N ALA A 379 16.19 13.84 9.13
CA ALA A 379 16.07 13.25 7.79
C ALA A 379 16.23 14.32 6.70
N LEU A 380 15.63 15.49 6.88
CA LEU A 380 15.69 16.59 5.94
C LEU A 380 17.07 17.21 5.87
N ASP A 381 17.79 17.34 6.98
CA ASP A 381 19.18 17.83 7.01
C ASP A 381 20.11 16.90 6.19
N ILE A 382 19.93 15.56 6.32
CA ILE A 382 20.71 14.60 5.53
C ILE A 382 20.34 14.71 4.04
N LEU A 383 19.06 14.83 3.70
CA LEU A 383 18.61 15.01 2.33
C LEU A 383 19.19 16.27 1.71
N GLU A 384 19.05 17.42 2.38
CA GLU A 384 19.55 18.71 1.89
C GLU A 384 21.08 18.69 1.67
N LYS A 385 21.81 18.11 2.63
CA LYS A 385 23.27 17.92 2.48
C LYS A 385 23.59 17.08 1.25
N THR A 386 22.88 15.94 1.08
CA THR A 386 23.11 15.02 -0.05
C THR A 386 22.80 15.71 -1.39
N LEU A 387 21.76 16.54 -1.46
CA LEU A 387 21.42 17.28 -2.68
C LEU A 387 22.49 18.32 -3.03
N LYS A 388 23.08 19.04 -2.03
CA LYS A 388 24.15 20.03 -2.25
C LYS A 388 25.49 19.42 -2.70
N GLU A 389 25.72 18.15 -2.42
CA GLU A 389 26.94 17.41 -2.81
C GLU A 389 26.85 16.81 -4.23
N ASN A 390 25.74 16.98 -4.93
CA ASN A 390 25.44 16.38 -6.23
C ASN A 390 24.88 17.37 -7.25
#